data_69a33d037d56dbdf9b691ba3198a7a13
#
_entry.id   69a33d037d56dbdf9b691ba3198a7a13
#
_cell.length_a   1.000
_cell.length_b   1.000
_cell.length_c   1.000
_cell.angle_alpha   90.00
_cell.angle_beta   90.00
_cell.angle_gamma   90.00
#
_symmetry.space_group_name_H-M   'P 1'
#
loop_
_entity.id
_entity.type
_entity.pdbx_description
1 polymer ?
#
loop_
_entity_poly.entity_id
_entity_poly.type
_entity_poly.pdbx_seq_one_letter_code
_entity_poly.pdbx_strand_id
1 'polypeptide(L)'
;MANQPQVSALLLSLLVLSLVQSLHAGGIAIYWGQNGNEGTLTQTCATGKYAYVIIAFLNKFGNGQTPEINLAGHCNPSSNGCTIVSNGIRNCQNQGIKVMLSLGGGIGSYSLASPSDAQNVATYLWNNFLGGKSASRPLGDAVLDGIDFDIEQGSTQYWDNLARYLSEYSKQGKKVYLTAAPQCPFPDRYQGGALNTGLFDYVWIQFYNNPPCQYSSGNSANLVNSWNRWTSTITATKFFLGLPASSQAAGSGFIPADVLTSQILPAIKSSPKYGGVMLWSKYFDDQSGYSSAIKNSV
;
A
#
# COMPACT_ATOMS: atom_id res chain seq x y z
N MET A 1 12.40 -26.96 48.89
CA MET A 1 11.32 -26.48 47.99
C MET A 1 11.42 -24.96 47.87
N ALA A 2 12.28 -24.44 47.04
CA ALA A 2 12.42 -22.98 46.85
C ALA A 2 13.01 -22.66 45.47
N ASN A 3 12.25 -22.93 44.38
CA ASN A 3 12.68 -22.51 43.03
C ASN A 3 11.52 -22.11 42.12
N GLN A 4 10.30 -21.91 42.59
CA GLN A 4 9.17 -21.50 41.73
C GLN A 4 9.08 -20.02 41.37
N PRO A 5 9.49 -19.02 42.18
CA PRO A 5 9.31 -17.60 41.80
C PRO A 5 10.28 -17.15 40.70
N GLN A 6 11.47 -17.73 40.61
CA GLN A 6 12.45 -17.32 39.59
C GLN A 6 12.10 -17.77 38.16
N VAL A 7 11.52 -18.97 38.00
CA VAL A 7 11.07 -19.49 36.73
C VAL A 7 9.87 -18.70 36.19
N SER A 8 8.94 -18.35 37.07
CA SER A 8 7.78 -17.54 36.69
C SER A 8 8.17 -16.11 36.26
N ALA A 9 9.14 -15.50 36.96
CA ALA A 9 9.65 -14.18 36.59
C ALA A 9 10.40 -14.17 35.25
N LEU A 10 11.17 -15.24 34.97
CA LEU A 10 11.88 -15.40 33.68
C LEU A 10 10.92 -15.62 32.52
N LEU A 11 9.88 -16.43 32.71
CA LEU A 11 8.84 -16.67 31.70
C LEU A 11 8.03 -15.40 31.43
N LEU A 12 7.70 -14.64 32.47
CA LEU A 12 6.98 -13.37 32.32
C LEU A 12 7.84 -12.32 31.58
N SER A 13 9.14 -12.24 31.89
CA SER A 13 10.06 -11.33 31.19
C SER A 13 10.28 -11.70 29.72
N LEU A 14 10.35 -12.99 29.40
CA LEU A 14 10.43 -13.47 28.01
C LEU A 14 9.13 -13.21 27.23
N LEU A 15 7.98 -13.36 27.88
CA LEU A 15 6.66 -13.06 27.29
C LEU A 15 6.51 -11.56 27.01
N VAL A 16 6.93 -10.70 27.93
CA VAL A 16 6.91 -9.24 27.77
C VAL A 16 7.88 -8.80 26.68
N LEU A 17 9.09 -9.39 26.60
CA LEU A 17 10.05 -9.11 25.53
C LEU A 17 9.51 -9.54 24.16
N SER A 18 8.83 -10.68 24.06
CA SER A 18 8.23 -11.13 22.80
C SER A 18 7.06 -10.25 22.38
N LEU A 19 6.26 -9.76 23.31
CA LEU A 19 5.17 -8.82 23.07
C LEU A 19 5.69 -7.42 22.63
N VAL A 20 6.78 -6.95 23.22
CA VAL A 20 7.42 -5.67 22.85
C VAL A 20 8.06 -5.79 21.46
N GLN A 21 8.66 -6.92 21.12
CA GLN A 21 9.19 -7.13 19.75
C GLN A 21 8.09 -7.21 18.70
N SER A 22 6.93 -7.80 19.01
CA SER A 22 5.80 -7.83 18.08
C SER A 22 5.14 -6.46 17.86
N LEU A 23 5.31 -5.51 18.79
CA LEU A 23 4.81 -4.12 18.64
C LEU A 23 5.62 -3.28 17.65
N HIS A 24 6.81 -3.71 17.26
CA HIS A 24 7.68 -3.01 16.31
C HIS A 24 7.90 -3.77 14.99
N ALA A 25 7.32 -4.96 14.84
CA ALA A 25 7.38 -5.68 13.58
C ALA A 25 6.52 -4.94 12.54
N GLY A 26 7.15 -4.51 11.47
CA GLY A 26 6.48 -3.95 10.30
C GLY A 26 5.91 -5.06 9.42
N GLY A 27 5.10 -4.68 8.44
CA GLY A 27 4.59 -5.57 7.41
C GLY A 27 5.19 -5.26 6.04
N ILE A 28 5.10 -6.21 5.12
CA ILE A 28 5.40 -5.94 3.71
C ILE A 28 4.09 -5.73 2.97
N ALA A 29 3.98 -4.60 2.27
CA ALA A 29 2.94 -4.30 1.32
C ALA A 29 3.45 -4.59 -0.10
N ILE A 30 2.61 -5.14 -0.97
CA ILE A 30 3.00 -5.51 -2.34
C ILE A 30 1.97 -5.02 -3.34
N TYR A 31 2.43 -4.37 -4.41
CA TYR A 31 1.61 -4.09 -5.59
C TYR A 31 1.54 -5.32 -6.49
N TRP A 32 0.31 -5.71 -6.84
CA TRP A 32 -0.01 -6.83 -7.71
C TRP A 32 -1.00 -6.42 -8.80
N GLY A 33 -0.88 -6.97 -9.99
CA GLY A 33 -1.86 -6.79 -11.07
C GLY A 33 -1.29 -6.19 -12.35
N GLN A 34 -0.01 -5.80 -12.38
CA GLN A 34 0.57 -5.15 -13.55
C GLN A 34 1.47 -6.06 -14.42
N ASN A 35 1.50 -7.37 -14.10
CA ASN A 35 2.16 -8.35 -14.97
C ASN A 35 1.44 -9.71 -14.88
N GLY A 36 0.91 -10.21 -16.01
CA GLY A 36 0.20 -11.50 -16.05
C GLY A 36 1.04 -12.72 -15.64
N ASN A 37 2.37 -12.57 -15.51
CA ASN A 37 3.29 -13.65 -15.11
C ASN A 37 3.65 -13.62 -13.61
N GLU A 38 2.99 -12.79 -12.79
CA GLU A 38 3.25 -12.69 -11.34
C GLU A 38 2.36 -13.60 -10.47
N GLY A 39 1.67 -14.55 -11.11
CA GLY A 39 0.76 -15.47 -10.44
C GLY A 39 -0.57 -14.85 -9.99
N THR A 40 -1.46 -15.66 -9.42
CA THR A 40 -2.76 -15.22 -8.92
C THR A 40 -2.65 -14.57 -7.54
N LEU A 41 -3.70 -13.82 -7.13
CA LEU A 41 -3.80 -13.32 -5.75
C LEU A 41 -3.75 -14.44 -4.71
N THR A 42 -4.41 -15.57 -4.97
CA THR A 42 -4.36 -16.74 -4.07
C THR A 42 -2.92 -17.23 -3.87
N GLN A 43 -2.16 -17.37 -4.96
CA GLN A 43 -0.75 -17.76 -4.89
C GLN A 43 0.09 -16.71 -4.18
N THR A 44 -0.14 -15.44 -4.45
CA THR A 44 0.56 -14.32 -3.80
C THR A 44 0.39 -14.36 -2.29
N CYS A 45 -0.84 -14.50 -1.81
CA CYS A 45 -1.14 -14.52 -0.38
C CYS A 45 -0.66 -15.80 0.31
N ALA A 46 -0.74 -16.95 -0.38
CA ALA A 46 -0.24 -18.23 0.14
C ALA A 46 1.27 -18.25 0.43
N THR A 47 2.04 -17.31 -0.11
CA THR A 47 3.47 -17.17 0.21
C THR A 47 3.74 -16.82 1.67
N GLY A 48 2.76 -16.24 2.37
CA GLY A 48 2.87 -15.76 3.74
C GLY A 48 3.87 -14.61 3.92
N LYS A 49 4.23 -13.91 2.85
CA LYS A 49 5.25 -12.84 2.86
C LYS A 49 4.66 -11.46 3.14
N TYR A 50 3.40 -11.23 2.74
CA TYR A 50 2.80 -9.91 2.68
C TYR A 50 1.70 -9.73 3.71
N ALA A 51 1.63 -8.56 4.32
CA ALA A 51 0.54 -8.14 5.21
C ALA A 51 -0.54 -7.34 4.46
N TYR A 52 -0.18 -6.76 3.33
CA TYR A 52 -1.04 -5.95 2.48
C TYR A 52 -0.80 -6.30 1.01
N VAL A 53 -1.89 -6.41 0.25
CA VAL A 53 -1.85 -6.55 -1.20
C VAL A 53 -2.62 -5.40 -1.82
N ILE A 54 -1.99 -4.68 -2.75
CA ILE A 54 -2.57 -3.54 -3.43
C ILE A 54 -2.81 -3.95 -4.89
N ILE A 55 -4.10 -4.05 -5.26
CA ILE A 55 -4.50 -4.39 -6.63
C ILE A 55 -4.32 -3.14 -7.51
N ALA A 56 -3.43 -3.22 -8.46
CA ALA A 56 -3.06 -2.15 -9.37
C ALA A 56 -3.57 -2.46 -10.80
N PHE A 57 -4.41 -1.63 -11.40
CA PHE A 57 -4.99 -0.36 -11.03
C PHE A 57 -6.43 -0.17 -11.53
N LEU A 58 -7.24 0.64 -10.85
CA LEU A 58 -8.29 1.39 -11.52
C LEU A 58 -7.62 2.62 -12.13
N ASN A 59 -7.33 2.61 -13.43
CA ASN A 59 -6.46 3.60 -14.07
C ASN A 59 -7.16 4.52 -15.07
N LYS A 60 -8.50 4.40 -15.19
CA LYS A 60 -9.34 5.34 -15.96
C LYS A 60 -10.57 5.65 -15.12
N PHE A 61 -10.76 6.93 -14.76
CA PHE A 61 -11.92 7.39 -13.98
C PHE A 61 -11.96 8.91 -13.82
N GLY A 62 -13.10 9.43 -13.36
CA GLY A 62 -13.34 10.85 -13.12
C GLY A 62 -13.50 11.65 -14.41
N ASN A 63 -13.79 12.93 -14.27
CA ASN A 63 -14.01 13.86 -15.39
C ASN A 63 -15.04 13.33 -16.42
N GLY A 64 -16.13 12.70 -15.94
CA GLY A 64 -17.19 12.13 -16.77
C GLY A 64 -16.83 10.83 -17.50
N GLN A 65 -15.65 10.26 -17.27
CA GLN A 65 -15.22 9.00 -17.90
C GLN A 65 -15.87 7.80 -17.24
N THR A 66 -16.16 6.77 -18.04
CA THR A 66 -16.51 5.44 -17.51
C THR A 66 -15.27 4.82 -16.85
N PRO A 67 -15.36 4.42 -15.56
CA PRO A 67 -14.22 3.84 -14.88
C PRO A 67 -13.83 2.48 -15.47
N GLU A 68 -12.53 2.27 -15.65
CA GLU A 68 -11.96 1.03 -16.18
C GLU A 68 -10.80 0.54 -15.31
N ILE A 69 -10.80 -0.77 -15.05
CA ILE A 69 -9.71 -1.47 -14.37
C ILE A 69 -8.72 -1.98 -15.42
N ASN A 70 -7.45 -1.95 -15.10
CA ASN A 70 -6.39 -2.61 -15.86
C ASN A 70 -5.59 -3.53 -14.92
N LEU A 71 -5.68 -4.82 -15.15
CA LEU A 71 -4.90 -5.83 -14.44
C LEU A 71 -3.97 -6.60 -15.39
N ALA A 72 -3.44 -5.91 -16.38
CA ALA A 72 -2.55 -6.45 -17.42
C ALA A 72 -3.10 -7.76 -18.02
N GLY A 73 -2.36 -8.86 -17.96
CA GLY A 73 -2.78 -10.16 -18.53
C GLY A 73 -3.58 -11.06 -17.58
N HIS A 74 -3.94 -10.61 -16.36
CA HIS A 74 -4.64 -11.44 -15.39
C HIS A 74 -6.10 -11.73 -15.76
N CYS A 75 -6.76 -10.78 -16.42
CA CYS A 75 -8.16 -10.88 -16.81
C CYS A 75 -8.50 -9.84 -17.88
N ASN A 76 -9.64 -10.02 -18.54
CA ASN A 76 -10.18 -9.05 -19.50
C ASN A 76 -11.39 -8.32 -18.90
N PRO A 77 -11.24 -7.04 -18.49
CA PRO A 77 -12.34 -6.27 -17.89
C PRO A 77 -13.53 -6.07 -18.84
N SER A 78 -13.29 -5.90 -20.14
CA SER A 78 -14.36 -5.62 -21.12
C SER A 78 -15.32 -6.80 -21.33
N SER A 79 -14.91 -8.02 -20.99
CA SER A 79 -15.77 -9.22 -21.00
C SER A 79 -16.24 -9.64 -19.61
N ASN A 80 -16.19 -8.75 -18.62
CA ASN A 80 -16.46 -9.05 -17.20
C ASN A 80 -15.56 -10.16 -16.61
N GLY A 81 -14.42 -10.43 -17.27
CA GLY A 81 -13.51 -11.52 -16.92
C GLY A 81 -12.76 -11.34 -15.61
N CYS A 82 -12.76 -10.13 -15.03
CA CYS A 82 -12.02 -9.86 -13.78
C CYS A 82 -12.77 -10.30 -12.51
N THR A 83 -13.99 -10.77 -12.61
CA THR A 83 -14.75 -11.35 -11.49
C THR A 83 -14.07 -12.58 -10.87
N ILE A 84 -13.22 -13.27 -11.63
CA ILE A 84 -12.39 -14.40 -11.14
C ILE A 84 -11.46 -14.01 -9.99
N VAL A 85 -11.10 -12.74 -9.88
CA VAL A 85 -10.21 -12.22 -8.83
C VAL A 85 -10.87 -12.25 -7.45
N SER A 86 -12.22 -12.31 -7.39
CA SER A 86 -13.01 -12.30 -6.15
C SER A 86 -12.57 -13.38 -5.15
N ASN A 87 -12.34 -14.60 -5.60
CA ASN A 87 -11.92 -15.70 -4.73
C ASN A 87 -10.50 -15.45 -4.17
N GLY A 88 -9.60 -14.90 -4.98
CA GLY A 88 -8.26 -14.50 -4.53
C GLY A 88 -8.30 -13.45 -3.44
N ILE A 89 -9.16 -12.43 -3.58
CA ILE A 89 -9.37 -11.39 -2.57
C ILE A 89 -9.79 -12.02 -1.23
N ARG A 90 -10.83 -12.89 -1.24
CA ARG A 90 -11.29 -13.56 -0.02
C ARG A 90 -10.23 -14.46 0.60
N ASN A 91 -9.46 -15.18 -0.22
CA ASN A 91 -8.38 -16.04 0.27
C ASN A 91 -7.29 -15.23 0.99
N CYS A 92 -6.94 -14.06 0.49
CA CYS A 92 -6.03 -13.15 1.16
C CYS A 92 -6.60 -12.65 2.49
N GLN A 93 -7.85 -12.19 2.47
CA GLN A 93 -8.53 -11.65 3.65
C GLN A 93 -8.70 -12.71 4.75
N ASN A 94 -8.98 -13.97 4.39
CA ASN A 94 -9.08 -15.10 5.34
C ASN A 94 -7.74 -15.42 6.03
N GLN A 95 -6.62 -14.98 5.47
CA GLN A 95 -5.29 -15.06 6.07
C GLN A 95 -4.91 -13.80 6.86
N GLY A 96 -5.85 -12.86 7.04
CA GLY A 96 -5.61 -11.58 7.73
C GLY A 96 -4.89 -10.53 6.87
N ILE A 97 -4.67 -10.80 5.58
CA ILE A 97 -4.03 -9.87 4.65
C ILE A 97 -5.06 -8.84 4.18
N LYS A 98 -4.74 -7.56 4.29
CA LYS A 98 -5.60 -6.51 3.77
C LYS A 98 -5.42 -6.34 2.26
N VAL A 99 -6.53 -6.24 1.55
CA VAL A 99 -6.54 -6.10 0.08
C VAL A 99 -7.18 -4.76 -0.29
N MET A 100 -6.40 -3.88 -0.93
CA MET A 100 -6.83 -2.57 -1.40
C MET A 100 -6.89 -2.53 -2.92
N LEU A 101 -7.73 -1.64 -3.47
CA LEU A 101 -7.69 -1.24 -4.87
C LEU A 101 -6.92 0.07 -4.99
N SER A 102 -5.90 0.09 -5.83
CA SER A 102 -5.15 1.31 -6.15
C SER A 102 -5.78 2.07 -7.30
N LEU A 103 -5.87 3.38 -7.11
CA LEU A 103 -6.38 4.35 -8.07
C LEU A 103 -5.20 5.03 -8.76
N GLY A 104 -5.16 5.02 -10.07
CA GLY A 104 -4.21 5.82 -10.82
C GLY A 104 -3.03 5.01 -11.39
N GLY A 105 -1.86 5.19 -10.82
CA GLY A 105 -0.59 4.69 -11.36
C GLY A 105 0.04 5.61 -12.40
N GLY A 106 1.29 5.28 -12.81
CA GLY A 106 2.05 6.09 -13.78
C GLY A 106 1.47 6.12 -15.20
N ILE A 107 0.54 5.21 -15.53
CA ILE A 107 -0.09 5.12 -16.86
C ILE A 107 -1.62 5.03 -16.68
N GLY A 108 -2.35 5.93 -17.34
CA GLY A 108 -3.80 5.93 -17.30
C GLY A 108 -4.40 7.24 -17.77
N SER A 109 -5.72 7.35 -17.64
CA SER A 109 -6.49 8.56 -17.92
C SER A 109 -7.42 8.81 -16.73
N TYR A 110 -6.96 9.54 -15.74
CA TYR A 110 -7.74 9.84 -14.54
C TYR A 110 -7.51 11.27 -14.08
N SER A 111 -8.59 11.87 -13.60
CA SER A 111 -8.59 13.24 -13.08
C SER A 111 -9.88 13.47 -12.32
N LEU A 112 -9.91 14.49 -11.45
CA LEU A 112 -11.12 14.97 -10.82
C LEU A 112 -11.39 16.41 -11.26
N ALA A 113 -12.60 16.68 -11.76
CA ALA A 113 -12.97 17.98 -12.32
C ALA A 113 -13.64 18.89 -11.29
N SER A 114 -14.24 18.32 -10.23
CA SER A 114 -15.00 19.06 -9.22
C SER A 114 -15.21 18.23 -7.95
N PRO A 115 -15.68 18.83 -6.83
CA PRO A 115 -16.15 18.08 -5.67
C PRO A 115 -17.26 17.07 -5.99
N SER A 116 -18.19 17.43 -6.90
CA SER A 116 -19.25 16.53 -7.35
C SER A 116 -18.71 15.33 -8.13
N ASP A 117 -17.70 15.55 -8.96
CA ASP A 117 -17.01 14.46 -9.67
C ASP A 117 -16.32 13.52 -8.70
N ALA A 118 -15.62 14.06 -7.68
CA ALA A 118 -15.04 13.26 -6.60
C ALA A 118 -16.11 12.44 -5.84
N GLN A 119 -17.29 13.01 -5.61
CA GLN A 119 -18.42 12.30 -4.99
C GLN A 119 -18.91 11.14 -5.87
N ASN A 120 -19.03 11.37 -7.17
CA ASN A 120 -19.44 10.34 -8.12
C ASN A 120 -18.44 9.19 -8.15
N VAL A 121 -17.13 9.50 -8.17
CA VAL A 121 -16.06 8.49 -8.10
C VAL A 121 -16.13 7.73 -6.78
N ALA A 122 -16.29 8.41 -5.64
CA ALA A 122 -16.42 7.75 -4.33
C ALA A 122 -17.63 6.82 -4.28
N THR A 123 -18.78 7.24 -4.82
CA THR A 123 -20.00 6.43 -4.90
C THR A 123 -19.79 5.21 -5.80
N TYR A 124 -19.11 5.38 -6.92
CA TYR A 124 -18.74 4.26 -7.79
C TYR A 124 -17.86 3.24 -7.06
N LEU A 125 -16.80 3.70 -6.37
CA LEU A 125 -15.90 2.85 -5.60
C LEU A 125 -16.64 2.10 -4.49
N TRP A 126 -17.50 2.80 -3.76
CA TRP A 126 -18.32 2.21 -2.71
C TRP A 126 -19.20 1.07 -3.23
N ASN A 127 -19.92 1.32 -4.33
CA ASN A 127 -20.87 0.36 -4.87
C ASN A 127 -20.22 -0.83 -5.57
N ASN A 128 -19.06 -0.63 -6.20
CA ASN A 128 -18.45 -1.64 -7.06
C ASN A 128 -17.31 -2.43 -6.40
N PHE A 129 -16.68 -1.90 -5.34
CA PHE A 129 -15.53 -2.56 -4.71
C PHE A 129 -15.64 -2.69 -3.20
N LEU A 130 -16.44 -1.86 -2.55
CA LEU A 130 -16.59 -1.79 -1.11
C LEU A 130 -17.96 -2.32 -0.65
N GLY A 131 -18.52 -1.73 0.44
CA GLY A 131 -19.73 -2.23 1.10
C GLY A 131 -21.07 -1.89 0.43
N GLY A 132 -21.06 -1.12 -0.65
CA GLY A 132 -22.26 -0.75 -1.39
C GLY A 132 -22.81 -1.87 -2.26
N LYS A 133 -23.76 -1.52 -3.14
CA LYS A 133 -24.45 -2.48 -4.03
C LYS A 133 -24.33 -2.05 -5.49
N SER A 134 -23.97 -3.01 -6.34
CA SER A 134 -23.97 -2.87 -7.79
C SER A 134 -24.35 -4.20 -8.42
N ALA A 135 -25.06 -4.14 -9.55
CA ALA A 135 -25.39 -5.33 -10.35
C ALA A 135 -24.18 -5.86 -11.15
N SER A 136 -23.14 -5.05 -11.31
CA SER A 136 -21.95 -5.36 -12.11
C SER A 136 -20.69 -4.90 -11.39
N ARG A 137 -20.20 -5.72 -10.46
CA ARG A 137 -18.94 -5.47 -9.71
C ARG A 137 -17.76 -5.98 -10.51
N PRO A 138 -16.78 -5.13 -10.91
CA PRO A 138 -15.70 -5.53 -11.81
C PRO A 138 -14.82 -6.68 -11.29
N LEU A 139 -14.59 -6.74 -9.97
CA LEU A 139 -13.81 -7.79 -9.30
C LEU A 139 -14.69 -8.87 -8.64
N GLY A 140 -15.98 -8.96 -9.06
CA GLY A 140 -16.95 -9.85 -8.44
C GLY A 140 -17.46 -9.32 -7.10
N ASP A 141 -18.02 -10.20 -6.29
CA ASP A 141 -18.74 -9.86 -5.06
C ASP A 141 -17.87 -9.73 -3.79
N ALA A 142 -16.55 -9.93 -3.90
CA ALA A 142 -15.64 -9.66 -2.80
C ALA A 142 -15.65 -8.18 -2.43
N VAL A 143 -15.62 -7.90 -1.11
CA VAL A 143 -15.57 -6.56 -0.55
C VAL A 143 -14.13 -6.26 -0.12
N LEU A 144 -13.50 -5.31 -0.78
CA LEU A 144 -12.13 -4.91 -0.47
C LEU A 144 -12.04 -4.24 0.91
N ASP A 145 -10.82 -4.19 1.46
CA ASP A 145 -10.56 -3.56 2.75
C ASP A 145 -10.40 -2.04 2.64
N GLY A 146 -10.04 -1.53 1.47
CA GLY A 146 -9.84 -0.09 1.30
C GLY A 146 -9.48 0.33 -0.12
N ILE A 147 -9.18 1.62 -0.22
CA ILE A 147 -8.78 2.30 -1.45
C ILE A 147 -7.40 2.91 -1.25
N ASP A 148 -6.54 2.67 -2.21
CA ASP A 148 -5.20 3.22 -2.29
C ASP A 148 -5.15 4.36 -3.34
N PHE A 149 -4.46 5.43 -3.01
CA PHE A 149 -4.28 6.61 -3.88
C PHE A 149 -2.86 6.58 -4.42
N ASP A 150 -2.68 6.14 -5.66
CA ASP A 150 -1.42 6.21 -6.39
C ASP A 150 -1.54 7.23 -7.53
N ILE A 151 -1.71 8.49 -7.16
CA ILE A 151 -2.00 9.58 -8.08
C ILE A 151 -0.71 10.22 -8.53
N GLU A 152 -0.32 9.98 -9.78
CA GLU A 152 0.95 10.43 -10.36
C GLU A 152 0.78 11.42 -11.52
N GLN A 153 -0.46 11.64 -11.97
CA GLN A 153 -0.80 12.56 -13.06
C GLN A 153 -2.23 13.14 -12.94
N GLY A 154 -2.66 13.87 -13.94
CA GLY A 154 -4.00 14.46 -13.97
C GLY A 154 -4.13 15.71 -13.10
N SER A 155 -5.31 15.92 -12.51
CA SER A 155 -5.58 17.04 -11.60
C SER A 155 -4.79 16.91 -10.29
N THR A 156 -4.43 18.04 -9.71
CA THR A 156 -3.91 18.16 -8.35
C THR A 156 -5.00 18.50 -7.35
N GLN A 157 -6.25 18.61 -7.78
CA GLN A 157 -7.39 19.09 -7.00
C GLN A 157 -8.42 17.99 -6.74
N TYR A 158 -9.21 18.15 -5.68
CA TYR A 158 -10.37 17.36 -5.30
C TYR A 158 -10.06 15.94 -4.79
N TRP A 159 -8.79 15.55 -4.66
CA TRP A 159 -8.40 14.28 -4.04
C TRP A 159 -8.71 14.25 -2.54
N ASP A 160 -8.67 15.40 -1.88
CA ASP A 160 -9.13 15.58 -0.50
C ASP A 160 -10.66 15.37 -0.38
N ASN A 161 -11.45 15.85 -1.35
CA ASN A 161 -12.89 15.57 -1.41
C ASN A 161 -13.14 14.06 -1.56
N LEU A 162 -12.43 13.38 -2.48
CA LEU A 162 -12.54 11.94 -2.65
C LEU A 162 -12.23 11.20 -1.34
N ALA A 163 -11.15 11.56 -0.66
CA ALA A 163 -10.76 10.97 0.62
C ALA A 163 -11.86 11.17 1.70
N ARG A 164 -12.44 12.36 1.78
CA ARG A 164 -13.54 12.67 2.71
C ARG A 164 -14.78 11.83 2.43
N TYR A 165 -15.23 11.74 1.18
CA TYR A 165 -16.41 10.93 0.81
C TYR A 165 -16.17 9.45 1.11
N LEU A 166 -14.99 8.89 0.81
CA LEU A 166 -14.65 7.51 1.15
C LEU A 166 -14.61 7.28 2.66
N SER A 167 -14.10 8.25 3.43
CA SER A 167 -14.10 8.20 4.89
C SER A 167 -15.52 8.20 5.48
N GLU A 168 -16.47 8.93 4.87
CA GLU A 168 -17.87 8.91 5.31
C GLU A 168 -18.51 7.52 5.09
N TYR A 169 -18.15 6.80 4.02
CA TYR A 169 -18.61 5.44 3.81
C TYR A 169 -18.11 4.45 4.89
N SER A 170 -16.96 4.70 5.52
CA SER A 170 -16.50 3.91 6.68
C SER A 170 -17.48 3.92 7.85
N LYS A 171 -18.34 4.93 7.96
CA LYS A 171 -19.34 5.06 9.02
C LYS A 171 -20.60 4.23 8.75
N GLN A 172 -20.75 3.68 7.53
CA GLN A 172 -21.95 2.96 7.11
C GLN A 172 -21.82 1.43 7.21
N GLY A 173 -20.69 0.91 7.72
CA GLY A 173 -20.48 -0.53 7.82
C GLY A 173 -19.02 -0.90 8.09
N LYS A 174 -18.47 -1.81 7.28
CA LYS A 174 -17.06 -2.19 7.37
C LYS A 174 -16.16 -0.97 7.13
N LYS A 175 -15.13 -0.80 7.98
CA LYS A 175 -14.14 0.26 7.80
C LYS A 175 -13.54 0.21 6.39
N VAL A 176 -13.48 1.35 5.74
CA VAL A 176 -12.71 1.58 4.50
C VAL A 176 -11.36 2.15 4.89
N TYR A 177 -10.30 1.38 4.70
CA TYR A 177 -8.94 1.88 4.87
C TYR A 177 -8.58 2.82 3.72
N LEU A 178 -8.00 3.97 4.05
CA LEU A 178 -7.45 4.88 3.06
C LEU A 178 -5.93 4.80 3.11
N THR A 179 -5.34 4.55 1.95
CA THR A 179 -3.90 4.46 1.80
C THR A 179 -3.42 5.31 0.64
N ALA A 180 -2.15 5.69 0.63
CA ALA A 180 -1.60 6.51 -0.41
C ALA A 180 -0.14 6.16 -0.71
N ALA A 181 0.26 6.32 -1.98
CA ALA A 181 1.59 6.09 -2.51
C ALA A 181 2.24 7.38 -3.03
N PRO A 182 2.44 8.43 -2.20
CA PRO A 182 3.08 9.64 -2.65
C PRO A 182 4.53 9.39 -3.04
N GLN A 183 5.05 10.20 -3.96
CA GLN A 183 6.47 10.24 -4.23
C GLN A 183 7.23 10.95 -3.10
N CYS A 184 8.50 10.62 -2.88
CA CYS A 184 9.26 11.11 -1.73
C CYS A 184 9.57 12.63 -1.68
N PRO A 185 9.54 13.43 -2.78
CA PRO A 185 9.58 14.89 -2.65
C PRO A 185 8.43 15.42 -1.79
N PHE A 186 8.73 16.30 -0.85
CA PHE A 186 7.73 16.83 0.09
C PHE A 186 7.48 18.33 -0.11
N PRO A 187 6.21 18.81 -0.21
CA PRO A 187 4.99 17.98 -0.30
C PRO A 187 4.89 17.23 -1.65
N ASP A 188 4.13 16.12 -1.67
CA ASP A 188 3.80 15.47 -2.92
C ASP A 188 2.92 16.39 -3.78
N ARG A 189 3.21 16.43 -5.09
CA ARG A 189 2.57 17.33 -6.03
C ARG A 189 1.08 17.06 -6.20
N TYR A 190 0.68 15.80 -6.27
CA TYR A 190 -0.70 15.41 -6.59
C TYR A 190 -1.51 15.08 -5.35
N GLN A 191 -0.89 14.42 -4.37
CA GLN A 191 -1.59 13.86 -3.22
C GLN A 191 -1.47 14.71 -1.95
N GLY A 192 -0.66 15.78 -1.95
CA GLY A 192 -0.41 16.60 -0.77
C GLY A 192 -1.69 17.15 -0.14
N GLY A 193 -2.65 17.61 -0.95
CA GLY A 193 -3.96 18.09 -0.47
C GLY A 193 -4.76 16.99 0.24
N ALA A 194 -4.80 15.79 -0.34
CA ALA A 194 -5.50 14.65 0.26
C ALA A 194 -4.83 14.19 1.57
N LEU A 195 -3.52 14.08 1.59
CA LEU A 195 -2.76 13.66 2.77
C LEU A 195 -2.89 14.62 3.96
N ASN A 196 -3.03 15.92 3.69
CA ASN A 196 -3.27 16.94 4.71
C ASN A 196 -4.66 16.83 5.39
N THR A 197 -5.57 16.00 4.87
CA THR A 197 -6.86 15.74 5.54
C THR A 197 -6.72 14.96 6.85
N GLY A 198 -5.60 14.24 7.05
CA GLY A 198 -5.37 13.35 8.19
C GLY A 198 -6.24 12.08 8.20
N LEU A 199 -6.86 11.73 7.06
CA LEU A 199 -7.79 10.60 6.95
C LEU A 199 -7.10 9.29 6.56
N PHE A 200 -5.82 9.32 6.20
CA PHE A 200 -5.12 8.15 5.71
C PHE A 200 -4.63 7.25 6.84
N ASP A 201 -4.89 5.95 6.71
CA ASP A 201 -4.42 4.94 7.64
C ASP A 201 -2.96 4.58 7.38
N TYR A 202 -2.59 4.33 6.13
CA TYR A 202 -1.24 3.93 5.72
C TYR A 202 -0.75 4.79 4.56
N VAL A 203 0.54 5.13 4.61
CA VAL A 203 1.22 5.89 3.54
C VAL A 203 2.49 5.15 3.17
N TRP A 204 2.59 4.66 1.94
CA TRP A 204 3.77 4.02 1.38
C TRP A 204 4.48 4.96 0.43
N ILE A 205 5.48 5.66 0.95
CA ILE A 205 6.20 6.71 0.22
C ILE A 205 7.15 6.06 -0.78
N GLN A 206 7.06 6.45 -2.05
CA GLN A 206 7.91 5.95 -3.13
C GLN A 206 9.31 6.60 -3.07
N PHE A 207 10.30 5.91 -2.48
CA PHE A 207 11.69 6.36 -2.38
C PHE A 207 12.54 5.91 -3.57
N TYR A 208 12.01 6.09 -4.78
CA TYR A 208 12.67 5.74 -6.05
C TYR A 208 12.27 6.73 -7.14
N ASN A 209 13.05 6.78 -8.25
CA ASN A 209 12.88 7.71 -9.37
C ASN A 209 12.91 9.21 -8.99
N ASN A 210 13.43 9.54 -7.81
CA ASN A 210 13.49 10.89 -7.26
C ASN A 210 14.82 11.12 -6.54
N PRO A 211 15.92 11.42 -7.26
CA PRO A 211 17.27 11.54 -6.70
C PRO A 211 17.40 12.43 -5.45
N PRO A 212 16.66 13.56 -5.32
CA PRO A 212 16.80 14.44 -4.14
C PRO A 212 16.34 13.81 -2.82
N CYS A 213 15.54 12.75 -2.82
CA CYS A 213 14.96 12.14 -1.62
C CYS A 213 15.06 10.61 -1.54
N GLN A 214 15.66 9.97 -2.54
CA GLN A 214 15.88 8.52 -2.55
C GLN A 214 17.27 8.14 -2.00
N TYR A 215 17.51 6.83 -1.86
CA TYR A 215 18.84 6.29 -1.61
C TYR A 215 19.74 6.49 -2.84
N SER A 216 20.97 6.87 -2.57
CA SER A 216 22.08 6.83 -3.54
C SER A 216 23.18 5.93 -2.98
N SER A 217 23.92 5.21 -3.82
CA SER A 217 24.95 4.26 -3.38
C SER A 217 25.91 4.91 -2.37
N GLY A 218 25.99 4.32 -1.16
CA GLY A 218 26.81 4.81 -0.04
C GLY A 218 26.24 6.04 0.69
N ASN A 219 25.06 6.56 0.31
CA ASN A 219 24.46 7.73 0.95
C ASN A 219 22.94 7.53 1.19
N SER A 220 22.60 7.36 2.46
CA SER A 220 21.22 7.24 2.93
C SER A 220 20.61 8.56 3.44
N ALA A 221 21.40 9.63 3.55
CA ALA A 221 20.99 10.86 4.24
C ALA A 221 19.73 11.50 3.60
N ASN A 222 19.67 11.56 2.26
CA ASN A 222 18.51 12.14 1.56
C ASN A 222 17.23 11.37 1.87
N LEU A 223 17.29 10.03 1.85
CA LEU A 223 16.17 9.15 2.19
C LEU A 223 15.73 9.36 3.64
N VAL A 224 16.65 9.30 4.60
CA VAL A 224 16.35 9.44 6.03
C VAL A 224 15.78 10.82 6.36
N ASN A 225 16.34 11.88 5.78
CA ASN A 225 15.82 13.24 5.96
C ASN A 225 14.40 13.39 5.40
N SER A 226 14.12 12.82 4.21
CA SER A 226 12.79 12.84 3.63
C SER A 226 11.81 12.01 4.47
N TRP A 227 12.20 10.80 4.91
CA TRP A 227 11.41 9.97 5.82
C TRP A 227 11.00 10.72 7.08
N ASN A 228 11.96 11.37 7.74
CA ASN A 228 11.72 12.15 8.96
C ASN A 228 10.74 13.30 8.70
N ARG A 229 10.89 13.99 7.58
CA ARG A 229 9.98 15.08 7.18
C ARG A 229 8.55 14.57 6.97
N TRP A 230 8.38 13.48 6.25
CA TRP A 230 7.08 12.86 6.00
C TRP A 230 6.39 12.43 7.30
N THR A 231 7.09 11.66 8.13
CA THR A 231 6.52 11.08 9.35
C THR A 231 6.25 12.10 10.44
N SER A 232 6.98 13.23 10.46
CA SER A 232 6.73 14.32 11.40
C SER A 232 5.61 15.27 10.97
N THR A 233 5.36 15.41 9.66
CA THR A 233 4.44 16.44 9.15
C THR A 233 3.05 15.86 8.86
N ILE A 234 2.95 14.68 8.24
CA ILE A 234 1.67 14.11 7.84
C ILE A 234 1.08 13.27 8.97
N THR A 235 -0.23 13.45 9.18
CA THR A 235 -1.00 12.63 10.12
C THR A 235 -1.50 11.38 9.40
N ALA A 236 -0.84 10.25 9.67
CA ALA A 236 -1.26 8.91 9.26
C ALA A 236 -0.91 7.92 10.37
N THR A 237 -1.58 6.77 10.39
CA THR A 237 -1.34 5.77 11.45
C THR A 237 0.04 5.14 11.29
N LYS A 238 0.41 4.76 10.05
CA LYS A 238 1.70 4.14 9.73
C LYS A 238 2.23 4.60 8.38
N PHE A 239 3.57 4.66 8.31
CA PHE A 239 4.33 4.93 7.08
C PHE A 239 5.15 3.72 6.69
N PHE A 240 5.23 3.48 5.40
CA PHE A 240 6.00 2.39 4.80
C PHE A 240 7.06 2.97 3.86
N LEU A 241 8.24 2.37 3.91
CA LEU A 241 9.31 2.68 2.98
C LEU A 241 9.00 1.98 1.64
N GLY A 242 8.56 2.75 0.64
CA GLY A 242 8.25 2.25 -0.71
C GLY A 242 9.50 2.11 -1.55
N LEU A 243 9.76 0.90 -2.06
CA LEU A 243 10.97 0.53 -2.78
C LEU A 243 10.66 -0.29 -4.04
N PRO A 244 11.52 -0.22 -5.07
CA PRO A 244 11.49 -1.19 -6.14
C PRO A 244 12.00 -2.56 -5.63
N ALA A 245 11.28 -3.63 -5.97
CA ALA A 245 11.64 -4.99 -5.54
C ALA A 245 12.87 -5.57 -6.29
N SER A 246 13.33 -4.90 -7.33
CA SER A 246 14.60 -5.17 -8.02
C SER A 246 15.13 -3.90 -8.66
N SER A 247 16.40 -3.93 -9.08
CA SER A 247 16.98 -2.81 -9.84
C SER A 247 16.31 -2.58 -11.20
N GLN A 248 15.57 -3.54 -11.72
CA GLN A 248 14.81 -3.45 -12.97
C GLN A 248 13.42 -2.84 -12.80
N ALA A 249 12.94 -2.72 -11.55
CA ALA A 249 11.60 -2.23 -11.25
C ALA A 249 11.48 -0.70 -11.27
N ALA A 250 12.60 0.03 -11.27
CA ALA A 250 12.64 1.49 -11.32
C ALA A 250 13.92 1.97 -12.01
N GLY A 251 13.92 3.22 -12.48
CA GLY A 251 15.09 3.84 -13.10
C GLY A 251 16.20 4.20 -12.11
N SER A 252 15.87 4.37 -10.83
CA SER A 252 16.81 4.71 -9.75
C SER A 252 16.20 4.45 -8.36
N GLY A 253 17.03 4.44 -7.31
CA GLY A 253 16.57 4.31 -5.92
C GLY A 253 16.47 2.87 -5.41
N PHE A 254 16.92 1.87 -6.18
CA PHE A 254 17.01 0.50 -5.68
C PHE A 254 18.02 0.41 -4.52
N ILE A 255 17.64 -0.28 -3.46
CA ILE A 255 18.48 -0.54 -2.29
C ILE A 255 18.76 -2.04 -2.21
N PRO A 256 20.02 -2.50 -2.25
CA PRO A 256 20.32 -3.90 -2.00
C PRO A 256 19.79 -4.37 -0.64
N ALA A 257 19.32 -5.62 -0.53
CA ALA A 257 18.65 -6.13 0.67
C ALA A 257 19.54 -6.05 1.93
N ASP A 258 20.81 -6.32 1.79
CA ASP A 258 21.81 -6.24 2.87
C ASP A 258 21.99 -4.77 3.35
N VAL A 259 22.04 -3.82 2.43
CA VAL A 259 22.10 -2.37 2.76
C VAL A 259 20.80 -1.92 3.44
N LEU A 260 19.65 -2.34 2.91
CA LEU A 260 18.36 -2.03 3.52
C LEU A 260 18.30 -2.51 4.96
N THR A 261 18.63 -3.77 5.21
CA THR A 261 18.50 -4.40 6.53
C THR A 261 19.55 -3.92 7.53
N SER A 262 20.79 -3.64 7.08
CA SER A 262 21.89 -3.25 7.95
C SER A 262 22.01 -1.75 8.21
N GLN A 263 21.51 -0.88 7.29
CA GLN A 263 21.73 0.56 7.38
C GLN A 263 20.43 1.37 7.42
N ILE A 264 19.48 1.08 6.51
CA ILE A 264 18.30 1.93 6.33
C ILE A 264 17.23 1.62 7.39
N LEU A 265 16.83 0.35 7.52
CA LEU A 265 15.81 -0.04 8.49
C LEU A 265 16.18 0.35 9.93
N PRO A 266 17.41 0.13 10.43
CA PRO A 266 17.78 0.60 11.76
C PRO A 266 17.62 2.11 11.97
N ALA A 267 17.84 2.92 10.92
CA ALA A 267 17.72 4.37 11.00
C ALA A 267 16.26 4.87 11.08
N ILE A 268 15.30 4.13 10.52
CA ILE A 268 13.89 4.58 10.40
C ILE A 268 12.91 3.84 11.32
N LYS A 269 13.25 2.63 11.78
CA LYS A 269 12.36 1.79 12.61
C LYS A 269 12.09 2.34 14.01
N SER A 270 12.91 3.27 14.50
CA SER A 270 12.69 3.96 15.78
C SER A 270 11.48 4.89 15.74
N SER A 271 10.99 5.26 14.57
CA SER A 271 9.75 6.06 14.43
C SER A 271 8.55 5.25 14.91
N PRO A 272 7.71 5.78 15.84
CA PRO A 272 6.47 5.12 16.26
C PRO A 272 5.47 4.96 15.11
N LYS A 273 5.65 5.71 14.03
CA LYS A 273 4.84 5.63 12.82
C LYS A 273 5.37 4.63 11.79
N TYR A 274 6.51 3.98 12.03
CA TYR A 274 7.01 2.95 11.12
C TYR A 274 6.00 1.80 10.99
N GLY A 275 5.65 1.42 9.77
CA GLY A 275 4.70 0.37 9.44
C GLY A 275 5.33 -0.79 8.68
N GLY A 276 6.49 -0.56 8.03
CA GLY A 276 7.15 -1.60 7.24
C GLY A 276 7.71 -1.10 5.91
N VAL A 277 7.68 -1.99 4.92
CA VAL A 277 8.18 -1.74 3.57
C VAL A 277 7.05 -1.99 2.56
N MET A 278 6.93 -1.15 1.55
CA MET A 278 6.10 -1.41 0.37
C MET A 278 7.00 -1.74 -0.81
N LEU A 279 6.58 -2.68 -1.65
CA LEU A 279 7.34 -3.12 -2.82
C LEU A 279 6.58 -2.92 -4.12
N TRP A 280 7.21 -2.27 -5.07
CA TRP A 280 6.87 -2.24 -6.48
C TRP A 280 7.78 -3.22 -7.22
N SER A 281 7.35 -4.35 -7.71
CA SER A 281 6.04 -4.97 -7.61
C SER A 281 6.19 -6.47 -7.41
N LYS A 282 5.08 -7.20 -7.30
CA LYS A 282 5.06 -8.66 -7.15
C LYS A 282 5.85 -9.39 -8.22
N TYR A 283 5.71 -8.96 -9.49
CA TYR A 283 6.46 -9.52 -10.60
C TYR A 283 7.98 -9.46 -10.39
N PHE A 284 8.49 -8.31 -9.97
CA PHE A 284 9.91 -8.12 -9.72
C PHE A 284 10.37 -8.81 -8.42
N ASP A 285 9.51 -8.89 -7.42
CA ASP A 285 9.81 -9.61 -6.18
C ASP A 285 9.92 -11.13 -6.41
N ASP A 286 9.10 -11.69 -7.29
CA ASP A 286 9.20 -13.10 -7.67
C ASP A 286 10.53 -13.45 -8.32
N GLN A 287 11.09 -12.55 -9.11
CA GLN A 287 12.36 -12.75 -9.79
C GLN A 287 13.56 -12.56 -8.86
N SER A 288 13.50 -11.57 -7.97
CA SER A 288 14.62 -11.17 -7.11
C SER A 288 14.65 -11.90 -5.77
N GLY A 289 13.49 -12.33 -5.26
CA GLY A 289 13.34 -12.83 -3.89
C GLY A 289 13.49 -11.75 -2.81
N TYR A 290 13.33 -10.47 -3.18
CA TYR A 290 13.63 -9.34 -2.30
C TYR A 290 12.85 -9.36 -1.00
N SER A 291 11.53 -9.62 -1.05
CA SER A 291 10.70 -9.76 0.15
C SER A 291 11.19 -10.85 1.10
N SER A 292 11.65 -11.99 0.56
CA SER A 292 12.19 -13.09 1.36
C SER A 292 13.49 -12.70 2.07
N ALA A 293 14.33 -11.92 1.39
CA ALA A 293 15.60 -11.45 1.95
C ALA A 293 15.43 -10.46 3.10
N ILE A 294 14.36 -9.63 3.06
CA ILE A 294 14.16 -8.55 4.04
C ILE A 294 13.14 -8.91 5.15
N LYS A 295 12.29 -9.92 4.96
CA LYS A 295 11.11 -10.20 5.80
C LYS A 295 11.39 -10.24 7.30
N ASN A 296 12.49 -10.85 7.70
CA ASN A 296 12.85 -10.99 9.12
C ASN A 296 13.41 -9.70 9.73
N SER A 297 13.66 -8.70 8.90
CA SER A 297 14.21 -7.40 9.31
C SER A 297 13.21 -6.25 9.19
N VAL A 298 12.00 -6.49 8.66
CA VAL A 298 10.95 -5.46 8.48
C VAL A 298 10.12 -5.27 9.73
#